data_9301282e36b10cb7569a6a02be879ccf
#
_entry.id   9301282e36b10cb7569a6a02be879ccf
#
_cell.length_a   1.000
_cell.length_b   1.000
_cell.length_c   1.000
_cell.angle_alpha   90.00
_cell.angle_beta   90.00
_cell.angle_gamma   90.00
#
_symmetry.space_group_name_H-M   'P 1'
#
loop_
_entity.id
_entity.type
_entity.pdbx_description
1 polymer ?
#
loop_
_entity_poly.entity_id
_entity_poly.type
_entity_poly.pdbx_seq_one_letter_code
_entity_poly.pdbx_strand_id
1 'polypeptide(L)'
;AFYDKKADAGVKGMVLPDGFDDANLLKYEMRFNGRLPQQMNVPEVVASTLSENGFYRLMVKKYQENYFAISKLNQVKTDIMSEIKTVSDAFDVLVARLINQSDQTQIAAFMEELKEAKVFDDRKSYTRLKKKIQDVATKAGVTVSDELVRELDDEIKNVGVYV
;
A
#
# COMPACT_ATOMS: atom_id res chain seq x y z
N ALA A 1 3.76 -3.19 8.43
CA ALA A 1 4.25 -1.82 8.38
C ALA A 1 5.16 -1.64 7.17
N PHE A 2 5.05 -0.48 6.51
CA PHE A 2 6.04 -0.01 5.53
C PHE A 2 6.89 1.05 6.19
N TYR A 3 8.18 1.03 5.98
CA TYR A 3 9.06 2.10 6.41
C TYR A 3 10.37 2.13 5.61
N ASP A 4 10.94 3.32 5.52
CA ASP A 4 12.28 3.51 4.98
C ASP A 4 13.30 2.91 5.95
N LYS A 5 13.97 1.85 5.51
CA LYS A 5 14.96 1.14 6.32
C LYS A 5 16.19 1.98 6.65
N LYS A 6 16.56 2.89 5.76
CA LYS A 6 17.69 3.79 5.95
C LYS A 6 17.41 4.81 7.06
N ALA A 7 16.23 5.44 7.02
CA ALA A 7 15.79 6.35 8.07
C ALA A 7 15.66 5.64 9.43
N ASP A 8 15.08 4.44 9.46
CA ASP A 8 14.93 3.61 10.67
C ASP A 8 16.30 3.22 11.25
N ALA A 9 17.25 2.83 10.40
CA ALA A 9 18.63 2.49 10.81
C ALA A 9 19.34 3.70 11.42
N GLY A 10 19.21 4.88 10.81
CA GLY A 10 19.76 6.13 11.34
C GLY A 10 19.24 6.48 12.73
N VAL A 11 17.92 6.37 12.94
CA VAL A 11 17.30 6.60 14.26
C VAL A 11 17.78 5.58 15.31
N LYS A 12 18.03 4.33 14.92
CA LYS A 12 18.46 3.25 15.82
C LYS A 12 19.98 3.13 15.96
N GLY A 13 20.76 3.98 15.29
CA GLY A 13 22.22 3.90 15.28
C GLY A 13 22.75 2.59 14.65
N MET A 14 22.00 1.98 13.75
CA MET A 14 22.39 0.74 13.07
C MET A 14 23.22 1.07 11.83
N VAL A 15 24.28 0.31 11.59
CA VAL A 15 25.07 0.40 10.36
C VAL A 15 24.40 -0.50 9.31
N LEU A 16 24.13 0.06 8.13
CA LEU A 16 23.68 -0.73 6.99
C LEU A 16 24.88 -1.47 6.36
N PRO A 17 24.64 -2.64 5.74
CA PRO A 17 25.70 -3.33 5.00
C PRO A 17 26.26 -2.46 3.86
N ASP A 18 27.52 -2.66 3.50
CA ASP A 18 28.18 -1.99 2.39
C ASP A 18 27.38 -2.18 1.09
N GLY A 19 27.27 -1.11 0.29
CA GLY A 19 26.54 -1.11 -0.98
C GLY A 19 25.08 -0.63 -0.89
N PHE A 20 24.57 -0.36 0.32
CA PHE A 20 23.21 0.18 0.51
C PHE A 20 23.17 1.67 0.84
N ASP A 21 24.30 2.36 0.85
CA ASP A 21 24.39 3.78 1.23
C ASP A 21 23.61 4.70 0.32
N ASP A 22 23.53 4.38 -0.99
CA ASP A 22 22.80 5.16 -1.99
C ASP A 22 21.46 4.55 -2.39
N ALA A 23 21.08 3.39 -1.83
CA ALA A 23 19.84 2.71 -2.17
C ALA A 23 18.66 3.21 -1.32
N ASN A 24 17.48 3.33 -1.96
CA ASN A 24 16.23 3.49 -1.25
C ASN A 24 15.76 2.12 -0.76
N LEU A 25 15.91 1.87 0.54
CA LEU A 25 15.55 0.59 1.14
C LEU A 25 14.15 0.65 1.73
N LEU A 26 13.17 0.12 1.01
CA LEU A 26 11.81 -0.06 1.50
C LEU A 26 11.68 -1.43 2.18
N LYS A 27 11.24 -1.44 3.44
CA LYS A 27 10.93 -2.68 4.16
C LYS A 27 9.43 -2.83 4.37
N TYR A 28 8.88 -3.96 3.92
CA TYR A 28 7.55 -4.39 4.29
C TYR A 28 7.62 -5.48 5.36
N GLU A 29 6.94 -5.25 6.48
CA GLU A 29 6.91 -6.16 7.63
C GLU A 29 5.47 -6.41 8.06
N MET A 30 5.10 -7.68 8.18
CA MET A 30 3.83 -8.10 8.77
C MET A 30 4.09 -8.70 10.15
N ARG A 31 3.37 -8.21 11.15
CA ARG A 31 3.44 -8.71 12.52
C ARG A 31 2.08 -9.28 12.91
N PHE A 32 2.10 -10.46 13.47
CA PHE A 32 0.91 -11.09 14.06
C PHE A 32 0.82 -10.65 15.54
N ASN A 33 -0.06 -9.69 15.81
CA ASN A 33 -0.33 -9.22 17.17
C ASN A 33 -1.56 -9.96 17.71
N GLY A 34 -1.36 -10.89 18.65
CA GLY A 34 -2.43 -11.65 19.27
C GLY A 34 -2.35 -13.16 19.00
N ARG A 35 -3.50 -13.82 19.04
CA ARG A 35 -3.57 -15.29 18.90
C ARG A 35 -3.34 -15.73 17.46
N LEU A 36 -2.17 -16.25 17.17
CA LEU A 36 -1.77 -16.72 15.84
C LEU A 36 -2.75 -17.75 15.24
N PRO A 37 -3.28 -18.76 15.99
CA PRO A 37 -4.24 -19.69 15.44
C PRO A 37 -5.48 -19.01 14.84
N GLN A 38 -6.04 -18.02 15.51
CA GLN A 38 -7.22 -17.28 15.03
C GLN A 38 -6.89 -16.47 13.76
N GLN A 39 -5.72 -15.82 13.73
CA GLN A 39 -5.31 -15.02 12.57
C GLN A 39 -5.02 -15.88 11.33
N MET A 40 -4.56 -17.11 11.54
CA MET A 40 -4.28 -18.08 10.49
C MET A 40 -5.46 -18.99 10.17
N ASN A 41 -6.57 -18.87 10.92
CA ASN A 41 -7.75 -19.72 10.80
C ASN A 41 -7.42 -21.22 10.92
N VAL A 42 -6.58 -21.55 11.90
CA VAL A 42 -6.21 -22.94 12.25
C VAL A 42 -6.56 -23.21 13.71
N PRO A 43 -6.80 -24.47 14.10
CA PRO A 43 -7.19 -24.81 15.48
C PRO A 43 -6.10 -24.48 16.50
N GLU A 44 -4.86 -24.78 16.14
CA GLU A 44 -3.70 -24.65 17.03
C GLU A 44 -2.43 -24.36 16.21
N VAL A 45 -1.47 -23.67 16.82
CA VAL A 45 -0.11 -23.50 16.29
C VAL A 45 0.88 -23.88 17.38
N VAL A 46 1.59 -24.96 17.16
CA VAL A 46 2.68 -25.48 18.01
C VAL A 46 4.01 -25.36 17.27
N ALA A 47 5.13 -25.61 17.96
CA ALA A 47 6.45 -25.45 17.36
C ALA A 47 6.65 -26.31 16.08
N SER A 48 6.10 -27.53 16.06
CA SER A 48 6.14 -28.40 14.87
C SER A 48 5.35 -27.83 13.68
N THR A 49 4.23 -27.15 13.93
CA THR A 49 3.41 -26.52 12.89
C THR A 49 4.23 -25.50 12.07
N LEU A 50 5.18 -24.80 12.71
CA LEU A 50 6.02 -23.80 12.05
C LEU A 50 6.98 -24.41 11.00
N SER A 51 7.27 -25.69 11.10
CA SER A 51 8.11 -26.43 10.14
C SER A 51 7.32 -27.13 9.03
N GLU A 52 6.01 -27.05 9.05
CA GLU A 52 5.14 -27.68 8.05
C GLU A 52 5.03 -26.81 6.79
N ASN A 53 5.29 -27.40 5.62
CA ASN A 53 5.16 -26.70 4.34
C ASN A 53 3.76 -26.10 4.12
N GLY A 54 2.70 -26.78 4.57
CA GLY A 54 1.33 -26.30 4.48
C GLY A 54 1.12 -25.00 5.26
N PHE A 55 1.65 -24.94 6.48
CA PHE A 55 1.57 -23.74 7.32
C PHE A 55 2.43 -22.60 6.76
N TYR A 56 3.63 -22.90 6.27
CA TYR A 56 4.48 -21.91 5.59
C TYR A 56 3.76 -21.26 4.40
N ARG A 57 3.15 -22.07 3.52
CA ARG A 57 2.36 -21.56 2.38
C ARG A 57 1.19 -20.69 2.83
N LEU A 58 0.53 -21.04 3.92
CA LEU A 58 -0.55 -20.24 4.51
C LEU A 58 -0.02 -18.87 4.99
N MET A 59 1.14 -18.85 5.63
CA MET A 59 1.79 -17.61 6.07
C MET A 59 2.17 -16.72 4.88
N VAL A 60 2.77 -17.31 3.83
CA VAL A 60 3.13 -16.58 2.59
C VAL A 60 1.88 -16.00 1.93
N LYS A 61 0.83 -16.79 1.79
CA LYS A 61 -0.45 -16.32 1.24
C LYS A 61 -1.00 -15.14 2.04
N LYS A 62 -0.99 -15.24 3.37
CA LYS A 62 -1.46 -14.16 4.26
C LYS A 62 -0.62 -12.91 4.15
N TYR A 63 0.68 -13.06 4.00
CA TYR A 63 1.62 -11.97 3.76
C TYR A 63 1.32 -11.24 2.44
N GLN A 64 1.13 -11.99 1.36
CA GLN A 64 0.76 -11.46 0.04
C GLN A 64 -0.60 -10.76 0.07
N GLU A 65 -1.64 -11.39 0.63
CA GLU A 65 -2.98 -10.80 0.76
C GLU A 65 -2.94 -9.44 1.49
N ASN A 66 -2.22 -9.37 2.60
CA ASN A 66 -2.10 -8.12 3.35
C ASN A 66 -1.30 -7.05 2.60
N TYR A 67 -0.27 -7.44 1.85
CA TYR A 67 0.49 -6.53 1.01
C TYR A 67 -0.38 -5.94 -0.12
N PHE A 68 -1.10 -6.80 -0.86
CA PHE A 68 -1.95 -6.35 -1.98
C PHE A 68 -3.21 -5.63 -1.52
N ALA A 69 -3.62 -5.77 -0.26
CA ALA A 69 -4.68 -4.96 0.33
C ALA A 69 -4.26 -3.52 0.65
N ILE A 70 -2.96 -3.19 0.58
CA ILE A 70 -2.47 -1.84 0.79
C ILE A 70 -2.73 -1.02 -0.46
N SER A 71 -3.46 0.07 -0.29
CA SER A 71 -3.67 1.04 -1.36
C SER A 71 -2.38 1.74 -1.72
N LYS A 72 -2.01 1.71 -2.98
CA LYS A 72 -0.83 2.38 -3.52
C LYS A 72 -1.29 3.54 -4.40
N LEU A 73 -0.64 4.68 -4.30
CA LEU A 73 -0.88 5.80 -5.20
C LEU A 73 -0.05 5.58 -6.46
N ASN A 74 -0.71 5.71 -7.60
CA ASN A 74 -0.06 5.67 -8.91
C ASN A 74 0.35 7.09 -9.32
N GLN A 75 1.43 7.22 -10.08
CA GLN A 75 1.82 8.49 -10.68
C GLN A 75 0.95 8.80 -11.90
N VAL A 76 0.68 10.08 -12.15
CA VAL A 76 0.00 10.49 -13.38
C VAL A 76 0.96 10.32 -14.55
N LYS A 77 0.49 9.72 -15.64
CA LYS A 77 1.28 9.54 -16.86
C LYS A 77 1.80 10.87 -17.40
N THR A 78 3.04 10.89 -17.86
CA THR A 78 3.67 12.11 -18.38
C THR A 78 3.02 12.60 -19.68
N ASP A 79 2.58 11.67 -20.52
CA ASP A 79 2.00 11.91 -21.85
C ASP A 79 0.46 11.90 -21.88
N ILE A 80 -0.17 11.92 -20.70
CA ILE A 80 -1.62 11.81 -20.54
C ILE A 80 -2.42 12.83 -21.36
N MET A 81 -1.83 13.99 -21.70
CA MET A 81 -2.51 15.04 -22.42
C MET A 81 -3.02 14.60 -23.80
N SER A 82 -2.31 13.70 -24.45
CA SER A 82 -2.72 13.14 -25.75
C SER A 82 -3.89 12.14 -25.65
N GLU A 83 -4.15 11.62 -24.45
CA GLU A 83 -5.21 10.64 -24.20
C GLU A 83 -6.53 11.29 -23.76
N ILE A 84 -6.53 12.59 -23.42
CA ILE A 84 -7.72 13.34 -22.99
C ILE A 84 -8.64 13.55 -24.19
N LYS A 85 -9.84 12.99 -24.14
CA LYS A 85 -10.86 13.12 -25.19
C LYS A 85 -12.12 13.82 -24.72
N THR A 86 -12.41 13.81 -23.43
CA THR A 86 -13.62 14.38 -22.85
C THR A 86 -13.33 15.32 -21.69
N VAL A 87 -14.31 16.15 -21.35
CA VAL A 87 -14.25 17.03 -20.16
C VAL A 87 -14.08 16.18 -18.88
N SER A 88 -14.70 15.01 -18.83
CA SER A 88 -14.55 14.08 -17.69
C SER A 88 -13.11 13.57 -17.56
N ASP A 89 -12.47 13.23 -18.68
CA ASP A 89 -11.08 12.79 -18.66
C ASP A 89 -10.15 13.91 -18.15
N ALA A 90 -10.38 15.13 -18.64
CA ALA A 90 -9.61 16.31 -18.19
C ALA A 90 -9.79 16.56 -16.68
N PHE A 91 -11.03 16.43 -16.18
CA PHE A 91 -11.31 16.57 -14.74
C PHE A 91 -10.64 15.47 -13.91
N ASP A 92 -10.70 14.21 -14.34
CA ASP A 92 -10.06 13.08 -13.66
C ASP A 92 -8.52 13.25 -13.62
N VAL A 93 -7.91 13.71 -14.71
CA VAL A 93 -6.47 14.02 -14.76
C VAL A 93 -6.11 15.14 -13.79
N LEU A 94 -6.91 16.21 -13.73
CA LEU A 94 -6.70 17.30 -12.79
C LEU A 94 -6.77 16.80 -11.34
N VAL A 95 -7.81 16.05 -11.00
CA VAL A 95 -7.99 15.52 -9.65
C VAL A 95 -6.87 14.53 -9.29
N ALA A 96 -6.48 13.63 -10.21
CA ALA A 96 -5.38 12.71 -9.99
C ALA A 96 -4.04 13.45 -9.72
N ARG A 97 -3.76 14.54 -10.46
CA ARG A 97 -2.57 15.38 -10.22
C ARG A 97 -2.61 16.03 -8.85
N LEU A 98 -3.75 16.60 -8.45
CA LEU A 98 -3.91 17.22 -7.13
C LEU A 98 -3.72 16.19 -6.00
N ILE A 99 -4.27 14.99 -6.14
CA ILE A 99 -4.09 13.90 -5.17
C ILE A 99 -2.61 13.51 -5.08
N ASN A 100 -1.92 13.36 -6.22
CA ASN A 100 -0.50 12.98 -6.24
C ASN A 100 0.45 14.08 -5.71
N GLN A 101 0.05 15.34 -5.83
CA GLN A 101 0.79 16.48 -5.26
C GLN A 101 0.51 16.67 -3.76
N SER A 102 -0.62 16.14 -3.28
CA SER A 102 -1.00 16.24 -1.87
C SER A 102 -0.28 15.16 -1.07
N ASP A 103 0.25 15.55 0.09
CA ASP A 103 0.71 14.59 1.07
C ASP A 103 -0.48 13.74 1.57
N GLN A 104 -0.26 12.46 1.85
CA GLN A 104 -1.27 11.58 2.42
C GLN A 104 -1.82 12.12 3.76
N THR A 105 -0.99 12.84 4.52
CA THR A 105 -1.41 13.51 5.75
C THR A 105 -2.45 14.60 5.47
N GLN A 106 -2.35 15.33 4.36
CA GLN A 106 -3.32 16.35 3.96
C GLN A 106 -4.68 15.74 3.58
N ILE A 107 -4.68 14.63 2.86
CA ILE A 107 -5.91 13.89 2.51
C ILE A 107 -6.57 13.33 3.78
N ALA A 108 -5.77 12.78 4.70
CA ALA A 108 -6.27 12.29 5.97
C ALA A 108 -6.83 13.42 6.85
N ALA A 109 -6.13 14.55 6.94
CA ALA A 109 -6.59 15.75 7.65
C ALA A 109 -7.91 16.27 7.10
N PHE A 110 -8.03 16.38 5.78
CA PHE A 110 -9.28 16.77 5.12
C PHE A 110 -10.44 15.82 5.46
N MET A 111 -10.20 14.51 5.48
CA MET A 111 -11.22 13.53 5.87
C MET A 111 -11.66 13.66 7.33
N GLU A 112 -10.74 14.00 8.24
CA GLU A 112 -11.09 14.25 9.65
C GLU A 112 -11.84 15.58 9.80
N GLU A 113 -11.43 16.63 9.11
CA GLU A 113 -12.12 17.93 9.09
C GLU A 113 -13.58 17.78 8.63
N LEU A 114 -13.84 16.99 7.58
CA LEU A 114 -15.20 16.68 7.15
C LEU A 114 -16.03 15.94 8.21
N LYS A 115 -15.39 15.05 8.99
CA LYS A 115 -16.05 14.32 10.07
C LYS A 115 -16.37 15.22 11.26
N GLU A 116 -15.43 16.09 11.65
CA GLU A 116 -15.61 17.06 12.71
C GLU A 116 -16.73 18.06 12.38
N ALA A 117 -16.76 18.52 11.13
CA ALA A 117 -17.82 19.38 10.61
C ALA A 117 -19.16 18.66 10.40
N LYS A 118 -19.22 17.34 10.58
CA LYS A 118 -20.41 16.50 10.38
C LYS A 118 -21.08 16.76 9.02
N VAL A 119 -20.27 16.86 7.96
CA VAL A 119 -20.75 17.18 6.60
C VAL A 119 -21.69 16.11 6.05
N PHE A 120 -21.50 14.85 6.43
CA PHE A 120 -22.38 13.74 6.07
C PHE A 120 -23.00 13.11 7.32
N ASP A 121 -24.30 12.81 7.25
CA ASP A 121 -25.07 12.22 8.36
C ASP A 121 -24.69 10.75 8.61
N ASP A 122 -24.18 10.05 7.59
CA ASP A 122 -23.89 8.63 7.66
C ASP A 122 -22.41 8.29 7.41
N ARG A 123 -21.92 7.26 8.12
CA ARG A 123 -20.55 6.77 7.99
C ARG A 123 -20.24 6.23 6.58
N LYS A 124 -21.26 5.76 5.85
CA LYS A 124 -21.05 5.16 4.52
C LYS A 124 -20.63 6.22 3.50
N SER A 125 -21.09 7.46 3.65
CA SER A 125 -20.73 8.57 2.75
C SER A 125 -19.24 8.91 2.86
N TYR A 126 -18.65 8.89 4.07
CA TYR A 126 -17.19 9.06 4.25
C TYR A 126 -16.41 7.92 3.59
N THR A 127 -16.88 6.69 3.73
CA THR A 127 -16.27 5.53 3.09
C THR A 127 -16.32 5.62 1.56
N ARG A 128 -17.46 6.07 1.01
CA ARG A 128 -17.65 6.28 -0.44
C ARG A 128 -16.75 7.39 -0.95
N LEU A 129 -16.60 8.49 -0.20
CA LEU A 129 -15.68 9.58 -0.58
C LEU A 129 -14.25 9.10 -0.61
N LYS A 130 -13.80 8.40 0.43
CA LYS A 130 -12.45 7.81 0.48
C LYS A 130 -12.19 6.89 -0.70
N LYS A 131 -13.16 6.02 -1.03
CA LYS A 131 -13.08 5.13 -2.19
C LYS A 131 -13.00 5.92 -3.48
N LYS A 132 -13.80 6.95 -3.66
CA LYS A 132 -13.81 7.79 -4.87
C LYS A 132 -12.45 8.51 -5.06
N ILE A 133 -11.86 9.04 -4.00
CA ILE A 133 -10.51 9.63 -4.05
C ILE A 133 -9.49 8.59 -4.53
N GLN A 134 -9.55 7.39 -3.97
CA GLN A 134 -8.67 6.28 -4.35
C GLN A 134 -8.89 5.81 -5.79
N ASP A 135 -10.14 5.66 -6.22
CA ASP A 135 -10.50 5.23 -7.58
C ASP A 135 -9.93 6.21 -8.63
N VAL A 136 -9.97 7.52 -8.35
CA VAL A 136 -9.37 8.53 -9.25
C VAL A 136 -7.85 8.47 -9.20
N ALA A 137 -7.25 8.33 -8.02
CA ALA A 137 -5.80 8.25 -7.85
C ALA A 137 -5.16 7.01 -8.53
N THR A 138 -5.97 5.97 -8.79
CA THR A 138 -5.52 4.72 -9.42
C THR A 138 -6.19 4.44 -10.76
N LYS A 139 -6.86 5.45 -11.35
CA LYS A 139 -7.66 5.26 -12.57
C LYS A 139 -6.79 4.76 -13.73
N ALA A 140 -7.15 3.60 -14.26
CA ALA A 140 -6.50 3.04 -15.44
C ALA A 140 -6.56 4.02 -16.63
N GLY A 141 -5.46 4.14 -17.36
CA GLY A 141 -5.33 5.09 -18.46
C GLY A 141 -4.85 6.48 -18.02
N VAL A 142 -5.14 6.94 -16.80
CA VAL A 142 -4.70 8.24 -16.27
C VAL A 142 -3.41 8.13 -15.49
N THR A 143 -3.27 7.06 -14.71
CA THR A 143 -2.13 6.84 -13.83
C THR A 143 -1.37 5.57 -14.19
N VAL A 144 -0.12 5.53 -13.81
CA VAL A 144 0.78 4.37 -13.94
C VAL A 144 1.40 4.08 -12.58
N SER A 145 1.49 2.80 -12.26
CA SER A 145 2.22 2.39 -11.05
C SER A 145 3.69 2.80 -11.15
N ASP A 146 4.23 3.32 -10.06
CA ASP A 146 5.66 3.61 -9.97
C ASP A 146 6.48 2.34 -10.27
N GLU A 147 7.61 2.49 -10.93
CA GLU A 147 8.46 1.37 -11.34
C GLU A 147 8.93 0.56 -10.13
N LEU A 148 9.33 1.25 -9.06
CA LEU A 148 9.75 0.61 -7.82
C LEU A 148 8.59 -0.16 -7.14
N VAL A 149 7.37 0.36 -7.24
CA VAL A 149 6.17 -0.33 -6.74
C VAL A 149 5.89 -1.59 -7.55
N ARG A 150 6.05 -1.54 -8.87
CA ARG A 150 5.86 -2.72 -9.74
C ARG A 150 6.90 -3.79 -9.47
N GLU A 151 8.16 -3.40 -9.35
CA GLU A 151 9.25 -4.30 -8.98
C GLU A 151 8.97 -4.99 -7.64
N LEU A 152 8.57 -4.23 -6.61
CA LEU A 152 8.20 -4.78 -5.32
C LEU A 152 6.95 -5.67 -5.39
N ASP A 153 5.95 -5.32 -6.20
CA ASP A 153 4.77 -6.16 -6.43
C ASP A 153 5.14 -7.52 -7.01
N ASP A 154 6.08 -7.55 -7.94
CA ASP A 154 6.53 -8.78 -8.58
C ASP A 154 7.40 -9.62 -7.63
N GLU A 155 8.25 -9.01 -6.84
CA GLU A 155 8.99 -9.70 -5.79
C GLU A 155 8.06 -10.33 -4.74
N ILE A 156 7.03 -9.59 -4.30
CA ILE A 156 6.06 -10.11 -3.33
C ILE A 156 5.23 -11.26 -3.92
N LYS A 157 4.85 -11.22 -5.21
CA LYS A 157 4.16 -12.34 -5.87
C LYS A 157 5.01 -13.61 -5.89
N ASN A 158 6.32 -13.44 -6.04
CA ASN A 158 7.26 -14.55 -6.17
C ASN A 158 7.74 -15.10 -4.82
N VAL A 159 7.40 -14.45 -3.70
CA VAL A 159 7.71 -14.99 -2.36
C VAL A 159 7.12 -16.38 -2.20
N GLY A 160 7.94 -17.37 -1.86
CA GLY A 160 7.54 -18.75 -1.65
C GLY A 160 7.54 -19.64 -2.90
N VAL A 161 7.90 -19.11 -4.08
CA VAL A 161 8.06 -19.94 -5.30
C VAL A 161 9.32 -20.82 -5.22
N TYR A 162 10.30 -20.42 -4.40
CA TYR A 162 11.60 -21.09 -4.29
C TYR A 162 11.69 -22.11 -3.13
N VAL A 163 10.53 -22.58 -2.63
CA VAL A 163 10.46 -23.56 -1.52
C VAL A 163 9.69 -24.80 -1.91
#